data_3f8ff0a0af1f49069322614068b77c62
#
_entry.id   3f8ff0a0af1f49069322614068b77c62
#
_cell.length_a   1.000
_cell.length_b   1.000
_cell.length_c   1.000
_cell.angle_alpha   90.00
_cell.angle_beta   90.00
_cell.angle_gamma   90.00
#
_symmetry.space_group_name_H-M   'P 1'
#
loop_
_entity.id
_entity.type
_entity.pdbx_description
1 polymer ?
#
loop_
_entity_poly.entity_id
_entity_poly.type
_entity_poly.pdbx_seq_one_letter_code
_entity_poly.pdbx_strand_id
1 'polypeptide(L)'
;FKREVAQRRPELLFLTWDHMMVLGIMELVASKEMGNVTVATWKAKAPEPFLIEAFFTLHCMADRRLQPQKWFPPTPLRVLLNAKGIDVTSKIPKKMVDDGVTGGTPEKVTQVRGLPRDVIKDLLKKGKEAAVPRAKQYKDKFLTDMKTNFETEITRLEKLREVNPTVSLQEIVALKTQRLKLEKAMGEAQLSLDSLRIIL
;
A
#
# COMPACT_ATOMS: atom_id res chain seq x y z
N PHE A 1 -18.68 14.89 10.99
CA PHE A 1 -19.99 14.76 10.35
C PHE A 1 -20.93 14.00 11.29
N LYS A 2 -22.07 14.65 11.65
CA LYS A 2 -23.07 14.06 12.56
C LYS A 2 -24.32 13.73 11.74
N ARG A 3 -24.78 12.48 11.83
CA ARG A 3 -26.00 12.01 11.14
C ARG A 3 -27.23 12.85 11.47
N GLU A 4 -27.33 13.34 12.70
CA GLU A 4 -28.39 14.20 13.18
C GLU A 4 -28.52 15.53 12.40
N VAL A 5 -27.40 16.04 11.87
CA VAL A 5 -27.40 17.27 11.06
C VAL A 5 -28.02 17.02 9.70
N ALA A 6 -27.75 15.88 9.08
CA ALA A 6 -28.36 15.50 7.81
C ALA A 6 -29.85 15.19 7.97
N GLN A 7 -30.26 14.58 9.07
CA GLN A 7 -31.67 14.27 9.34
C GLN A 7 -32.54 15.54 9.50
N ARG A 8 -31.96 16.66 9.94
CA ARG A 8 -32.66 17.94 10.11
C ARG A 8 -32.69 18.80 8.84
N ARG A 9 -31.98 18.39 7.79
CA ARG A 9 -31.85 19.13 6.54
C ARG A 9 -32.14 18.24 5.35
N PRO A 10 -33.32 18.28 4.77
CA PRO A 10 -33.74 17.41 3.67
C PRO A 10 -32.88 17.58 2.40
N GLU A 11 -32.19 18.74 2.26
CA GLU A 11 -31.25 19.01 1.18
C GLU A 11 -29.90 18.29 1.33
N LEU A 12 -29.60 17.70 2.51
CA LEU A 12 -28.35 17.00 2.78
C LEU A 12 -28.56 15.49 2.75
N LEU A 13 -27.79 14.81 1.93
CA LEU A 13 -27.73 13.36 1.90
C LEU A 13 -26.60 12.87 2.78
N PHE A 14 -26.91 12.01 3.76
CA PHE A 14 -25.89 11.34 4.57
C PHE A 14 -25.41 10.09 3.85
N LEU A 15 -24.21 10.16 3.29
CA LEU A 15 -23.60 9.04 2.58
C LEU A 15 -23.01 8.02 3.57
N THR A 16 -23.51 6.81 3.55
CA THR A 16 -22.95 5.65 4.25
C THR A 16 -22.15 4.77 3.28
N TRP A 17 -21.35 3.85 3.80
CA TRP A 17 -20.52 2.96 2.98
C TRP A 17 -21.32 2.05 2.04
N ASP A 18 -22.59 1.78 2.38
CA ASP A 18 -23.55 0.99 1.61
C ASP A 18 -24.41 1.82 0.65
N HIS A 19 -24.20 3.15 0.61
CA HIS A 19 -24.92 4.03 -0.30
C HIS A 19 -24.50 3.77 -1.75
N MET A 20 -25.49 3.69 -2.67
CA MET A 20 -25.28 3.36 -4.09
C MET A 20 -24.22 4.25 -4.77
N MET A 21 -24.19 5.56 -4.46
CA MET A 21 -23.14 6.45 -4.99
C MET A 21 -21.75 6.10 -4.47
N VAL A 22 -21.63 5.75 -3.19
CA VAL A 22 -20.34 5.36 -2.59
C VAL A 22 -19.89 4.04 -3.20
N LEU A 23 -20.76 3.05 -3.30
CA LEU A 23 -20.46 1.77 -3.95
C LEU A 23 -20.06 1.96 -5.41
N GLY A 24 -20.80 2.77 -6.18
CA GLY A 24 -20.45 3.06 -7.57
C GLY A 24 -19.12 3.76 -7.75
N ILE A 25 -18.76 4.72 -6.88
CA ILE A 25 -17.46 5.37 -6.89
C ILE A 25 -16.35 4.36 -6.51
N MET A 26 -16.58 3.53 -5.50
CA MET A 26 -15.62 2.51 -5.10
C MET A 26 -15.40 1.48 -6.21
N GLU A 27 -16.45 1.05 -6.89
CA GLU A 27 -16.36 0.15 -8.04
C GLU A 27 -15.60 0.80 -9.20
N LEU A 28 -15.88 2.06 -9.53
CA LEU A 28 -15.16 2.82 -10.56
C LEU A 28 -13.68 2.94 -10.23
N VAL A 29 -13.34 3.28 -8.98
CA VAL A 29 -11.93 3.41 -8.54
C VAL A 29 -11.23 2.05 -8.48
N ALA A 30 -11.94 0.99 -8.09
CA ALA A 30 -11.39 -0.37 -8.03
C ALA A 30 -11.33 -1.05 -9.41
N SER A 31 -12.12 -0.56 -10.38
CA SER A 31 -12.13 -1.12 -11.74
C SER A 31 -10.81 -0.83 -12.45
N LYS A 32 -10.35 -1.80 -13.22
CA LYS A 32 -9.15 -1.63 -14.06
C LYS A 32 -9.39 -0.71 -15.27
N GLU A 33 -10.61 -0.29 -15.50
CA GLU A 33 -11.02 0.57 -16.63
C GLU A 33 -10.42 1.97 -16.55
N MET A 34 -10.26 2.51 -15.33
CA MET A 34 -9.62 3.82 -15.11
C MET A 34 -8.10 3.79 -15.34
N GLY A 35 -7.50 2.58 -15.37
CA GLY A 35 -6.06 2.39 -15.50
C GLY A 35 -5.27 2.87 -14.27
N ASN A 36 -4.07 2.33 -14.12
CA ASN A 36 -3.18 2.67 -13.00
C ASN A 36 -2.01 3.57 -13.42
N VAL A 37 -2.10 4.17 -14.62
CA VAL A 37 -1.06 5.05 -15.17
C VAL A 37 -1.63 6.43 -15.43
N THR A 38 -1.00 7.44 -14.87
CA THR A 38 -1.36 8.84 -15.07
C THR A 38 -0.19 9.62 -15.66
N VAL A 39 -0.51 10.67 -16.44
CA VAL A 39 0.47 11.63 -16.92
C VAL A 39 0.22 12.95 -16.21
N ALA A 40 1.29 13.60 -15.76
CA ALA A 40 1.25 14.90 -15.11
C ALA A 40 2.29 15.84 -15.71
N THR A 41 2.10 17.14 -15.53
CA THR A 41 3.02 18.18 -16.01
C THR A 41 3.31 19.15 -14.88
N TRP A 42 4.54 19.65 -14.79
CA TRP A 42 4.89 20.68 -13.83
C TRP A 42 4.19 22.02 -14.15
N LYS A 43 3.65 22.68 -13.12
CA LYS A 43 3.03 24.01 -13.21
C LYS A 43 4.06 25.12 -13.42
N ALA A 44 5.28 24.90 -12.93
CA ALA A 44 6.39 25.84 -12.94
C ALA A 44 7.68 25.13 -13.38
N LYS A 45 8.84 25.74 -13.14
CA LYS A 45 10.14 25.13 -13.47
C LYS A 45 10.29 23.78 -12.78
N ALA A 46 10.42 22.74 -13.58
CA ALA A 46 10.62 21.37 -13.12
C ALA A 46 11.96 21.21 -12.38
N PRO A 47 12.02 20.53 -11.23
CA PRO A 47 13.30 20.15 -10.62
C PRO A 47 14.05 19.13 -11.48
N GLU A 48 13.30 18.30 -12.22
CA GLU A 48 13.79 17.31 -13.18
C GLU A 48 12.86 17.30 -14.40
N PRO A 49 13.39 17.23 -15.63
CA PRO A 49 12.59 17.32 -16.85
C PRO A 49 11.68 16.11 -17.11
N PHE A 50 12.00 14.99 -16.49
CA PHE A 50 11.25 13.74 -16.59
C PHE A 50 11.36 12.95 -15.30
N LEU A 51 10.22 12.55 -14.75
CA LEU A 51 10.15 11.71 -13.56
C LEU A 51 9.15 10.59 -13.76
N ILE A 52 9.48 9.43 -13.22
CA ILE A 52 8.52 8.33 -13.02
C ILE A 52 8.31 8.15 -11.53
N GLU A 53 7.09 8.36 -11.08
CA GLU A 53 6.65 8.09 -9.73
C GLU A 53 5.87 6.79 -9.72
N ALA A 54 6.46 5.77 -9.12
CA ALA A 54 5.85 4.45 -8.98
C ALA A 54 5.43 4.21 -7.52
N PHE A 55 4.21 3.73 -7.34
CA PHE A 55 3.71 3.26 -6.06
C PHE A 55 3.67 1.74 -6.10
N PHE A 56 4.41 1.15 -5.19
CA PHE A 56 4.38 -0.29 -4.97
C PHE A 56 3.63 -0.58 -3.69
N THR A 57 2.87 -1.67 -3.67
CA THR A 57 2.22 -2.13 -2.44
C THR A 57 2.87 -3.42 -1.98
N LEU A 58 3.36 -3.41 -0.74
CA LEU A 58 3.84 -4.59 -0.05
C LEU A 58 2.65 -5.26 0.64
N HIS A 59 2.37 -6.50 0.29
CA HIS A 59 1.25 -7.26 0.83
C HIS A 59 1.62 -8.70 1.12
N CYS A 60 0.93 -9.27 2.11
CA CYS A 60 1.04 -10.66 2.52
C CYS A 60 -0.22 -11.42 2.09
N MET A 61 -0.02 -12.52 1.38
CA MET A 61 -1.09 -13.44 1.03
C MET A 61 -1.11 -14.60 2.03
N ALA A 62 -2.18 -14.68 2.81
CA ALA A 62 -2.40 -15.77 3.75
C ALA A 62 -3.89 -16.09 3.86
N ASP A 63 -4.22 -17.24 4.47
CA ASP A 63 -5.60 -17.60 4.78
C ASP A 63 -6.25 -16.48 5.62
N ARG A 64 -7.48 -16.08 5.25
CA ARG A 64 -8.26 -15.04 5.95
C ARG A 64 -8.47 -15.36 7.43
N ARG A 65 -8.54 -16.65 7.80
CA ARG A 65 -8.66 -17.11 9.19
C ARG A 65 -7.47 -16.69 10.07
N LEU A 66 -6.30 -16.47 9.47
CA LEU A 66 -5.11 -16.00 10.16
C LEU A 66 -5.13 -14.49 10.39
N GLN A 67 -6.08 -13.76 9.79
CA GLN A 67 -6.20 -12.31 9.85
C GLN A 67 -4.87 -11.59 9.49
N PRO A 68 -4.26 -11.90 8.33
CA PRO A 68 -2.93 -11.38 8.00
C PRO A 68 -2.87 -9.86 8.00
N GLN A 69 -3.94 -9.18 7.63
CA GLN A 69 -4.01 -7.72 7.57
C GLN A 69 -3.84 -7.03 8.94
N LYS A 70 -4.16 -7.75 10.03
CA LYS A 70 -3.93 -7.25 11.40
C LYS A 70 -2.43 -7.09 11.69
N TRP A 71 -1.63 -7.99 11.16
CA TRP A 71 -0.20 -8.09 11.45
C TRP A 71 0.66 -7.51 10.32
N PHE A 72 0.15 -7.57 9.10
CA PHE A 72 0.83 -7.13 7.90
C PHE A 72 -0.15 -6.34 7.01
N PRO A 73 -0.45 -5.09 7.37
CA PRO A 73 -1.32 -4.26 6.56
C PRO A 73 -0.68 -3.98 5.20
N PRO A 74 -1.48 -3.89 4.11
CA PRO A 74 -0.98 -3.44 2.82
C PRO A 74 -0.26 -2.11 2.95
N THR A 75 1.04 -2.09 2.61
CA THR A 75 1.89 -0.92 2.84
C THR A 75 2.34 -0.32 1.52
N PRO A 76 1.92 0.92 1.20
CA PRO A 76 2.34 1.60 -0.01
C PRO A 76 3.78 2.13 0.12
N LEU A 77 4.58 1.89 -0.91
CA LEU A 77 5.95 2.35 -1.04
C LEU A 77 6.08 3.21 -2.28
N ARG A 78 6.40 4.48 -2.09
CA ARG A 78 6.66 5.43 -3.17
C ARG A 78 8.11 5.37 -3.61
N VAL A 79 8.33 5.31 -4.91
CA VAL A 79 9.65 5.47 -5.55
C VAL A 79 9.54 6.51 -6.64
N LEU A 80 10.46 7.45 -6.67
CA LEU A 80 10.55 8.49 -7.68
C LEU A 80 11.88 8.39 -8.40
N LEU A 81 11.84 8.10 -9.70
CA LEU A 81 13.02 7.96 -10.54
C LEU A 81 13.11 9.10 -11.57
N ASN A 82 14.31 9.58 -11.81
CA ASN A 82 14.57 10.48 -12.94
C ASN A 82 14.79 9.69 -14.24
N ALA A 83 14.99 10.39 -15.36
CA ALA A 83 15.21 9.81 -16.69
C ALA A 83 16.40 8.83 -16.74
N LYS A 84 17.38 8.97 -15.85
CA LYS A 84 18.55 8.07 -15.76
C LYS A 84 18.29 6.83 -14.91
N GLY A 85 17.09 6.74 -14.30
CA GLY A 85 16.74 5.66 -13.38
C GLY A 85 17.35 5.80 -11.99
N ILE A 86 17.75 7.02 -11.60
CA ILE A 86 18.28 7.32 -10.27
C ILE A 86 17.10 7.61 -9.33
N ASP A 87 17.08 6.99 -8.15
CA ASP A 87 16.08 7.25 -7.13
C ASP A 87 16.29 8.64 -6.50
N VAL A 88 15.32 9.52 -6.72
CA VAL A 88 15.29 10.89 -6.20
C VAL A 88 14.17 11.08 -5.15
N THR A 89 13.61 10.00 -4.64
CA THR A 89 12.47 10.02 -3.69
C THR A 89 12.75 10.88 -2.46
N SER A 90 13.97 10.81 -1.92
CA SER A 90 14.38 11.59 -0.74
C SER A 90 14.57 13.07 -1.04
N LYS A 91 14.95 13.41 -2.28
CA LYS A 91 15.19 14.80 -2.72
C LYS A 91 13.89 15.55 -3.05
N ILE A 92 12.88 14.82 -3.54
CA ILE A 92 11.61 15.40 -4.00
C ILE A 92 10.48 14.78 -3.17
N PRO A 93 10.05 15.43 -2.07
CA PRO A 93 8.96 14.96 -1.23
C PRO A 93 7.65 14.84 -2.01
N LYS A 94 6.76 13.92 -1.57
CA LYS A 94 5.44 13.71 -2.21
C LYS A 94 4.64 15.02 -2.31
N LYS A 95 4.63 15.82 -1.24
CA LYS A 95 3.92 17.10 -1.21
C LYS A 95 4.39 18.05 -2.31
N MET A 96 5.71 18.13 -2.57
CA MET A 96 6.25 18.97 -3.64
C MET A 96 5.75 18.54 -5.01
N VAL A 97 5.61 17.24 -5.24
CA VAL A 97 5.04 16.72 -6.49
C VAL A 97 3.55 17.03 -6.55
N ASP A 98 2.79 16.73 -5.52
CA ASP A 98 1.32 16.89 -5.53
C ASP A 98 0.91 18.36 -5.68
N ASP A 99 1.62 19.31 -5.06
CA ASP A 99 1.36 20.74 -5.18
C ASP A 99 1.89 21.32 -6.50
N GLY A 100 2.98 20.76 -7.01
CA GLY A 100 3.73 21.27 -8.17
C GLY A 100 3.26 20.77 -9.53
N VAL A 101 2.43 19.74 -9.60
CA VAL A 101 1.97 19.17 -10.87
C VAL A 101 0.50 19.44 -11.15
N THR A 102 0.14 19.33 -12.43
CA THR A 102 -1.25 19.31 -12.91
C THR A 102 -1.45 18.11 -13.83
N GLY A 103 -2.71 17.81 -14.17
CA GLY A 103 -3.01 16.75 -15.14
C GLY A 103 -2.32 16.99 -16.49
N GLY A 104 -1.85 15.93 -17.11
CA GLY A 104 -1.21 16.02 -18.42
C GLY A 104 -2.20 16.39 -19.52
N THR A 105 -1.74 17.21 -20.48
CA THR A 105 -2.52 17.54 -21.68
C THR A 105 -2.55 16.35 -22.67
N PRO A 106 -3.49 16.30 -23.61
CA PRO A 106 -3.55 15.25 -24.63
C PRO A 106 -2.23 15.08 -25.40
N GLU A 107 -1.54 16.19 -25.70
CA GLU A 107 -0.24 16.18 -26.40
C GLU A 107 0.82 15.47 -25.55
N LYS A 108 0.84 15.72 -24.23
CA LYS A 108 1.77 15.08 -23.30
C LYS A 108 1.49 13.58 -23.15
N VAL A 109 0.21 13.20 -23.12
CA VAL A 109 -0.18 11.78 -23.14
C VAL A 109 0.31 11.10 -24.42
N THR A 110 0.17 11.75 -25.57
CA THR A 110 0.68 11.25 -26.86
C THR A 110 2.20 11.13 -26.86
N GLN A 111 2.91 12.11 -26.30
CA GLN A 111 4.36 12.07 -26.13
C GLN A 111 4.80 10.86 -25.28
N VAL A 112 4.12 10.59 -24.16
CA VAL A 112 4.40 9.43 -23.31
C VAL A 112 4.13 8.11 -24.02
N ARG A 113 3.05 8.03 -24.82
CA ARG A 113 2.73 6.84 -25.64
C ARG A 113 3.82 6.55 -26.68
N GLY A 114 4.52 7.57 -27.15
CA GLY A 114 5.66 7.43 -28.07
C GLY A 114 6.97 6.97 -27.42
N LEU A 115 7.04 6.90 -26.08
CA LEU A 115 8.24 6.40 -25.41
C LEU A 115 8.45 4.90 -25.68
N PRO A 116 9.71 4.47 -25.90
CA PRO A 116 10.02 3.06 -26.08
C PRO A 116 9.60 2.24 -24.84
N ARG A 117 8.84 1.19 -25.06
CA ARG A 117 8.33 0.32 -23.96
C ARG A 117 9.46 -0.25 -23.10
N ASP A 118 10.60 -0.53 -23.70
CA ASP A 118 11.74 -1.12 -22.99
C ASP A 118 12.38 -0.13 -22.01
N VAL A 119 12.38 1.17 -22.33
CA VAL A 119 12.84 2.22 -21.41
C VAL A 119 11.93 2.28 -20.18
N ILE A 120 10.61 2.23 -20.37
CA ILE A 120 9.66 2.24 -19.25
C ILE A 120 9.82 0.96 -18.40
N LYS A 121 9.97 -0.21 -19.03
CA LYS A 121 10.18 -1.47 -18.33
C LYS A 121 11.47 -1.45 -17.50
N ASP A 122 12.57 -0.92 -18.06
CA ASP A 122 13.85 -0.81 -17.34
C ASP A 122 13.72 0.13 -16.15
N LEU A 123 13.09 1.29 -16.31
CA LEU A 123 12.83 2.22 -15.22
C LEU A 123 11.94 1.60 -14.13
N LEU A 124 10.91 0.84 -14.50
CA LEU A 124 10.06 0.13 -13.53
C LEU A 124 10.84 -0.96 -12.78
N LYS A 125 11.73 -1.68 -13.46
CA LYS A 125 12.61 -2.65 -12.84
C LYS A 125 13.53 -1.99 -11.81
N LYS A 126 14.20 -0.89 -12.16
CA LYS A 126 15.01 -0.08 -11.25
C LYS A 126 14.18 0.47 -10.09
N GLY A 127 12.94 0.90 -10.34
CA GLY A 127 12.01 1.33 -9.31
C GLY A 127 11.69 0.23 -8.30
N LYS A 128 11.43 -0.98 -8.78
CA LYS A 128 11.22 -2.14 -7.91
C LYS A 128 12.46 -2.46 -7.10
N GLU A 129 13.64 -2.44 -7.72
CA GLU A 129 14.92 -2.66 -7.03
C GLU A 129 15.16 -1.61 -5.93
N ALA A 130 14.83 -0.34 -6.18
CA ALA A 130 14.91 0.74 -5.18
C ALA A 130 13.88 0.59 -4.04
N ALA A 131 12.72 -0.03 -4.30
CA ALA A 131 11.70 -0.30 -3.30
C ALA A 131 12.05 -1.47 -2.36
N VAL A 132 12.80 -2.47 -2.84
CA VAL A 132 13.11 -3.71 -2.10
C VAL A 132 13.72 -3.45 -0.71
N PRO A 133 14.73 -2.60 -0.53
CA PRO A 133 15.31 -2.35 0.81
C PRO A 133 14.29 -1.78 1.80
N ARG A 134 13.43 -0.87 1.33
CA ARG A 134 12.35 -0.27 2.15
C ARG A 134 11.29 -1.32 2.49
N ALA A 135 10.90 -2.14 1.52
CA ALA A 135 9.97 -3.25 1.72
C ALA A 135 10.51 -4.23 2.77
N LYS A 136 11.81 -4.53 2.73
CA LYS A 136 12.46 -5.39 3.72
C LYS A 136 12.37 -4.82 5.14
N GLN A 137 12.64 -3.52 5.31
CA GLN A 137 12.52 -2.86 6.63
C GLN A 137 11.11 -2.98 7.21
N TYR A 138 10.06 -2.73 6.42
CA TYR A 138 8.67 -2.89 6.86
C TYR A 138 8.35 -4.35 7.19
N LYS A 139 8.80 -5.28 6.35
CA LYS A 139 8.62 -6.71 6.57
C LYS A 139 9.24 -7.16 7.88
N ASP A 140 10.50 -6.80 8.13
CA ASP A 140 11.23 -7.16 9.34
C ASP A 140 10.55 -6.57 10.58
N LYS A 141 10.10 -5.31 10.51
CA LYS A 141 9.34 -4.66 11.58
C LYS A 141 8.04 -5.43 11.89
N PHE A 142 7.21 -5.67 10.88
CA PHE A 142 5.92 -6.35 11.08
C PHE A 142 6.11 -7.78 11.60
N LEU A 143 7.13 -8.49 11.13
CA LEU A 143 7.48 -9.82 11.64
C LEU A 143 7.86 -9.76 13.11
N THR A 144 8.68 -8.80 13.51
CA THR A 144 9.10 -8.62 14.91
C THR A 144 7.91 -8.28 15.79
N ASP A 145 7.08 -7.32 15.38
CA ASP A 145 5.89 -6.90 16.12
C ASP A 145 4.91 -8.08 16.30
N MET A 146 4.67 -8.86 15.26
CA MET A 146 3.82 -10.06 15.31
C MET A 146 4.39 -11.11 16.28
N LYS A 147 5.68 -11.45 16.16
CA LYS A 147 6.34 -12.43 17.03
C LYS A 147 6.25 -12.02 18.50
N THR A 148 6.59 -10.80 18.82
CA THR A 148 6.55 -10.27 20.19
C THR A 148 5.15 -10.36 20.79
N ASN A 149 4.11 -10.01 20.01
CA ASN A 149 2.73 -10.11 20.47
C ASN A 149 2.31 -11.57 20.74
N PHE A 150 2.62 -12.49 19.81
CA PHE A 150 2.29 -13.91 20.03
C PHE A 150 3.09 -14.52 21.18
N GLU A 151 4.36 -14.20 21.33
CA GLU A 151 5.21 -14.70 22.42
C GLU A 151 4.71 -14.22 23.80
N THR A 152 4.33 -12.94 23.87
CA THR A 152 3.74 -12.37 25.10
C THR A 152 2.46 -13.10 25.47
N GLU A 153 1.56 -13.33 24.52
CA GLU A 153 0.28 -14.00 24.79
C GLU A 153 0.45 -15.49 25.12
N ILE A 154 1.32 -16.19 24.41
CA ILE A 154 1.64 -17.60 24.69
C ILE A 154 2.23 -17.73 26.11
N THR A 155 3.20 -16.88 26.45
CA THR A 155 3.82 -16.90 27.80
C THR A 155 2.80 -16.60 28.90
N ARG A 156 1.89 -15.65 28.64
CA ARG A 156 0.79 -15.32 29.55
C ARG A 156 -0.11 -16.53 29.80
N LEU A 157 -0.52 -17.22 28.76
CA LEU A 157 -1.40 -18.39 28.86
C LEU A 157 -0.68 -19.59 29.50
N GLU A 158 0.59 -19.80 29.24
CA GLU A 158 1.39 -20.85 29.86
C GLU A 158 1.47 -20.65 31.39
N LYS A 159 1.81 -19.41 31.82
CA LYS A 159 1.85 -19.08 33.27
C LYS A 159 0.46 -19.16 33.89
N LEU A 160 -0.58 -18.72 33.22
CA LEU A 160 -1.94 -18.80 33.71
C LEU A 160 -2.36 -20.28 33.92
N ARG A 161 -1.94 -21.16 33.02
CA ARG A 161 -2.23 -22.57 33.11
C ARG A 161 -1.56 -23.25 34.29
N GLU A 162 -0.39 -22.79 34.75
CA GLU A 162 0.29 -23.30 35.92
C GLU A 162 -0.57 -23.13 37.21
N VAL A 163 -1.34 -22.03 37.25
CA VAL A 163 -2.21 -21.70 38.40
C VAL A 163 -3.66 -22.14 38.18
N ASN A 164 -4.10 -22.23 36.89
CA ASN A 164 -5.47 -22.58 36.54
C ASN A 164 -5.52 -23.67 35.45
N PRO A 165 -5.73 -24.93 35.83
CA PRO A 165 -5.78 -26.08 34.91
C PRO A 165 -6.90 -26.01 33.86
N THR A 166 -7.89 -25.11 34.01
CA THR A 166 -8.98 -24.95 33.04
C THR A 166 -8.53 -24.27 31.75
N VAL A 167 -7.35 -23.61 31.74
CA VAL A 167 -6.76 -23.06 30.55
C VAL A 167 -6.37 -24.19 29.59
N SER A 168 -6.94 -24.16 28.39
CA SER A 168 -6.78 -25.23 27.41
C SER A 168 -5.37 -25.29 26.81
N LEU A 169 -4.73 -26.46 26.89
CA LEU A 169 -3.49 -26.72 26.17
C LEU A 169 -3.68 -26.55 24.65
N GLN A 170 -4.86 -26.91 24.17
CA GLN A 170 -5.18 -26.81 22.73
C GLN A 170 -5.15 -25.35 22.25
N GLU A 171 -5.56 -24.40 23.10
CA GLU A 171 -5.49 -22.97 22.77
C GLU A 171 -4.04 -22.49 22.61
N ILE A 172 -3.15 -22.88 23.50
CA ILE A 172 -1.72 -22.56 23.43
C ILE A 172 -1.10 -23.15 22.17
N VAL A 173 -1.41 -24.41 21.85
CA VAL A 173 -0.93 -25.09 20.64
C VAL A 173 -1.48 -24.40 19.37
N ALA A 174 -2.75 -23.99 19.40
CA ALA A 174 -3.36 -23.26 18.28
C ALA A 174 -2.66 -21.92 18.02
N LEU A 175 -2.37 -21.13 19.06
CA LEU A 175 -1.63 -19.88 18.95
C LEU A 175 -0.20 -20.09 18.41
N LYS A 176 0.52 -21.09 18.91
CA LYS A 176 1.85 -21.44 18.37
C LYS A 176 1.80 -21.80 16.89
N THR A 177 0.79 -22.59 16.51
CA THR A 177 0.58 -22.99 15.11
C THR A 177 0.21 -21.78 14.23
N GLN A 178 -0.66 -20.90 14.73
CA GLN A 178 -1.05 -19.68 14.02
C GLN A 178 0.16 -18.75 13.80
N ARG A 179 0.99 -18.57 14.83
CA ARG A 179 2.24 -17.79 14.72
C ARG A 179 3.13 -18.32 13.60
N LEU A 180 3.40 -19.62 13.57
CA LEU A 180 4.26 -20.22 12.56
C LEU A 180 3.70 -20.05 11.12
N LYS A 181 2.38 -20.23 10.95
CA LYS A 181 1.73 -20.02 9.65
C LYS A 181 1.81 -18.56 9.19
N LEU A 182 1.60 -17.62 10.11
CA LEU A 182 1.74 -16.18 9.82
C LEU A 182 3.19 -15.82 9.50
N GLU A 183 4.15 -16.30 10.28
CA GLU A 183 5.57 -16.07 10.04
C GLU A 183 5.99 -16.51 8.63
N LYS A 184 5.58 -17.71 8.22
CA LYS A 184 5.83 -18.21 6.87
C LYS A 184 5.20 -17.30 5.81
N ALA A 185 3.91 -17.00 5.94
CA ALA A 185 3.20 -16.18 4.97
C ALA A 185 3.76 -14.74 4.86
N MET A 186 4.11 -14.13 6.00
CA MET A 186 4.75 -12.81 6.02
C MET A 186 6.17 -12.86 5.43
N GLY A 187 6.86 -13.99 5.62
CA GLY A 187 8.15 -14.27 4.96
C GLY A 187 8.07 -14.26 3.44
N GLU A 188 6.93 -14.66 2.88
CA GLU A 188 6.64 -14.74 1.46
C GLU A 188 5.92 -13.48 0.92
N ALA A 189 5.85 -12.41 1.71
CA ALA A 189 5.21 -11.16 1.31
C ALA A 189 5.78 -10.60 0.00
N GLN A 190 4.90 -10.12 -0.86
CA GLN A 190 5.22 -9.69 -2.22
C GLN A 190 5.08 -8.18 -2.40
N LEU A 191 5.94 -7.65 -3.26
CA LEU A 191 5.92 -6.26 -3.70
C LEU A 191 5.34 -6.20 -5.12
N SER A 192 4.16 -5.59 -5.27
CA SER A 192 3.49 -5.39 -6.55
C SER A 192 3.43 -3.91 -6.91
N LEU A 193 3.52 -3.60 -8.20
CA LEU A 193 3.23 -2.26 -8.70
C LEU A 193 1.73 -2.03 -8.63
N ASP A 194 1.34 -0.94 -7.97
CA ASP A 194 -0.04 -0.52 -7.82
C ASP A 194 -0.40 0.58 -8.82
N SER A 195 0.36 1.65 -8.83
CA SER A 195 0.11 2.77 -9.73
C SER A 195 1.39 3.45 -10.20
N LEU A 196 1.28 4.18 -11.32
CA LEU A 196 2.38 4.87 -11.99
C LEU A 196 1.96 6.28 -12.38
N ARG A 197 2.78 7.27 -12.07
CA ARG A 197 2.62 8.63 -12.58
C ARG A 197 3.88 9.03 -13.36
N ILE A 198 3.70 9.43 -14.61
CA ILE A 198 4.76 9.97 -15.46
C ILE A 198 4.63 11.47 -15.44
N ILE A 199 5.69 12.18 -15.08
CA ILE A 199 5.72 13.63 -14.90
C ILE A 199 6.70 14.23 -15.89
N LEU A 200 6.24 15.21 -16.69
CA LEU A 200 6.96 15.89 -17.76
C LEU A 200 7.11 17.38 -17.49
#